data_44675adaf34d6aa507d146bf4e77a07f
#
_entry.id   44675adaf34d6aa507d146bf4e77a07f
#
_cell.length_a   1.000
_cell.length_b   1.000
_cell.length_c   1.000
_cell.angle_alpha   90.00
_cell.angle_beta   90.00
_cell.angle_gamma   90.00
#
_symmetry.space_group_name_H-M   'P 1'
#
loop_
_entity.id
_entity.type
_entity.pdbx_description
1 polymer ?
#
loop_
_entity_poly.entity_id
_entity_poly.type
_entity_poly.pdbx_seq_one_letter_code
_entity_poly.pdbx_strand_id
1 'polypeptide(L)'
;DIEIPFFWAIDPRKDATFFSRYMEKRGYKQGVEFRYYAGEKSFGTLYGDFMEDNRQVTETAAVGSQSRDWQGMHRRWSYYLNHQTNFDSQFYVRTDLRRVSDSWYFRDFNAHNYYLSNYAVSEKDPFRKVPFQGNESLPSLESSARIYKGWNNFSLMARVNSTDDFSAVNNDRTLQQYPEIVFTGIKQPFLSTPLYYEWTGNYDYFYRGEGQKGHYVDVAPTISLPFNVSRFAKVTPQITLREVYWNRDDSQANSDNKSGNRTVYNAGLSISSRISRVFAVKIQNLDKIKHEIKPEIFYSYIPEVNQDNLPDFIPWVNSFMANSLSSNIGYTNALTEQNAVAWALTNTLTARAKNKSGANSYIELLRFKLFQMYDINEAKKDMAGSSTERRPVSDLGIELDLKPHPYVTFAARNKYNPYVGWKEMNYDLGLSDWRGDHLTLGYRYTLDYLEEINMLLKVNLIRGFSGNLGLRLDRFNDRTVENTVGVAYRTQCWGVGVDYTKTYDDERFMLKFSLAGLGVF
;
A
#
# COMPACT_ATOMS: atom_id res chain seq x y z
N ASP A 1 -11.51 11.72 -28.19
CA ASP A 1 -10.11 12.00 -27.88
C ASP A 1 -9.18 11.32 -28.86
N ILE A 2 -8.13 12.01 -29.32
CA ILE A 2 -7.09 11.45 -30.20
C ILE A 2 -5.75 11.74 -29.53
N GLU A 3 -4.94 10.71 -29.31
CA GLU A 3 -3.59 10.84 -28.76
C GLU A 3 -2.57 10.31 -29.77
N ILE A 4 -1.57 11.13 -30.09
CA ILE A 4 -0.53 10.83 -31.07
C ILE A 4 0.81 10.87 -30.37
N PRO A 5 1.46 9.72 -30.14
CA PRO A 5 2.81 9.68 -29.59
C PRO A 5 3.86 9.76 -30.69
N PHE A 6 4.99 10.37 -30.37
CA PHE A 6 6.19 10.35 -31.18
C PHE A 6 7.37 9.81 -30.32
N PHE A 7 7.87 8.65 -30.68
CA PHE A 7 9.00 8.04 -30.00
C PHE A 7 10.30 8.43 -30.66
N TRP A 8 11.27 8.85 -29.83
CA TRP A 8 12.62 9.19 -30.26
C TRP A 8 13.66 8.33 -29.53
N ALA A 9 14.28 7.39 -30.26
CA ALA A 9 15.44 6.64 -29.78
C ALA A 9 16.68 7.55 -29.90
N ILE A 10 17.09 8.19 -28.81
CA ILE A 10 18.22 9.12 -28.78
C ILE A 10 19.54 8.36 -28.89
N ASP A 11 19.71 7.34 -28.04
CA ASP A 11 20.81 6.39 -28.06
C ASP A 11 20.37 5.05 -27.40
N PRO A 12 21.17 3.98 -27.38
CA PRO A 12 20.79 2.71 -26.77
C PRO A 12 20.47 2.76 -25.28
N ARG A 13 20.76 3.87 -24.62
CA ARG A 13 20.58 4.07 -23.17
C ARG A 13 19.61 5.20 -22.83
N LYS A 14 19.05 5.89 -23.82
CA LYS A 14 18.17 7.02 -23.62
C LYS A 14 17.13 7.07 -24.72
N ASP A 15 15.91 7.28 -24.32
CA ASP A 15 14.81 7.54 -25.24
C ASP A 15 13.86 8.61 -24.70
N ALA A 16 13.06 9.15 -25.59
CA ALA A 16 12.00 10.09 -25.25
C ALA A 16 10.75 9.77 -26.04
N THR A 17 9.59 9.91 -25.40
CA THR A 17 8.29 9.83 -26.04
C THR A 17 7.58 11.16 -25.84
N PHE A 18 7.27 11.84 -26.93
CA PHE A 18 6.43 13.03 -26.92
C PHE A 18 5.02 12.59 -27.30
N PHE A 19 4.01 13.15 -26.66
CA PHE A 19 2.63 12.87 -27.02
C PHE A 19 1.79 14.13 -26.99
N SER A 20 0.88 14.17 -27.93
CA SER A 20 -0.13 15.22 -28.07
C SER A 20 -1.50 14.56 -28.05
N ARG A 21 -2.35 14.98 -27.11
CA ARG A 21 -3.70 14.47 -26.97
C ARG A 21 -4.69 15.59 -27.17
N TYR A 22 -5.56 15.42 -28.15
CA TYR A 22 -6.70 16.31 -28.37
C TYR A 22 -7.94 15.75 -27.68
N MET A 23 -8.58 16.56 -26.88
CA MET A 23 -9.85 16.27 -26.19
C MET A 23 -10.86 17.35 -26.58
N GLU A 24 -11.96 16.95 -27.22
CA GLU A 24 -12.95 17.86 -27.81
C GLU A 24 -13.44 18.94 -26.84
N LYS A 25 -13.72 18.57 -25.58
CA LYS A 25 -14.25 19.47 -24.54
C LYS A 25 -13.19 20.20 -23.71
N ARG A 26 -11.91 19.83 -23.87
CA ARG A 26 -10.83 20.29 -22.99
C ARG A 26 -9.69 20.99 -23.73
N GLY A 27 -9.42 20.60 -24.97
CA GLY A 27 -8.31 21.12 -25.77
C GLY A 27 -7.14 20.14 -25.90
N TYR A 28 -5.93 20.68 -26.07
CA TYR A 28 -4.72 19.90 -26.29
C TYR A 28 -3.94 19.69 -25.00
N LYS A 29 -3.58 18.43 -24.73
CA LYS A 29 -2.64 18.03 -23.68
C LYS A 29 -1.33 17.62 -24.34
N GLN A 30 -0.21 18.25 -23.95
CA GLN A 30 1.12 17.94 -24.43
C GLN A 30 1.91 17.29 -23.31
N GLY A 31 2.71 16.28 -23.65
CA GLY A 31 3.53 15.61 -22.65
C GLY A 31 4.80 15.02 -23.22
N VAL A 32 5.72 14.72 -22.31
CA VAL A 32 7.00 14.06 -22.62
C VAL A 32 7.33 13.07 -21.53
N GLU A 33 7.74 11.88 -21.95
CA GLU A 33 8.43 10.89 -21.11
C GLU A 33 9.87 10.78 -21.60
N PHE A 34 10.83 10.96 -20.71
CA PHE A 34 12.23 10.75 -20.98
C PHE A 34 12.77 9.67 -20.07
N ARG A 35 13.41 8.65 -20.65
CA ARG A 35 13.99 7.53 -19.91
C ARG A 35 15.48 7.46 -20.15
N TYR A 36 16.22 7.10 -19.11
CA TYR A 36 17.66 6.94 -19.23
C TYR A 36 18.16 5.77 -18.38
N TYR A 37 19.24 5.17 -18.88
CA TYR A 37 19.94 4.08 -18.26
C TYR A 37 21.45 4.33 -18.37
N ALA A 38 22.04 4.85 -17.28
CA ALA A 38 23.46 5.15 -17.21
C ALA A 38 24.27 3.93 -16.70
N GLY A 39 23.94 2.72 -17.20
CA GLY A 39 24.48 1.44 -16.78
C GLY A 39 23.61 0.76 -15.71
N GLU A 40 23.99 -0.46 -15.29
CA GLU A 40 23.20 -1.29 -14.37
C GLU A 40 22.93 -0.65 -13.01
N LYS A 41 23.66 0.38 -12.66
CA LYS A 41 23.63 1.03 -11.35
C LYS A 41 22.81 2.30 -11.30
N SER A 42 22.56 2.97 -12.43
CA SER A 42 21.90 4.28 -12.44
C SER A 42 20.90 4.39 -13.59
N PHE A 43 19.65 4.63 -13.27
CA PHE A 43 18.56 4.73 -14.23
C PHE A 43 17.43 5.62 -13.69
N GLY A 44 16.58 6.08 -14.57
CA GLY A 44 15.43 6.88 -14.20
C GLY A 44 14.49 7.20 -15.34
N THR A 45 13.33 7.73 -14.96
CA THR A 45 12.29 8.22 -15.84
C THR A 45 11.85 9.59 -15.39
N LEU A 46 11.82 10.53 -16.31
CA LEU A 46 11.23 11.86 -16.15
C LEU A 46 9.98 11.90 -17.02
N TYR A 47 8.87 12.30 -16.44
CA TYR A 47 7.60 12.53 -17.14
C TYR A 47 7.09 13.92 -16.81
N GLY A 48 6.51 14.59 -17.79
CA GLY A 48 5.78 15.83 -17.57
C GLY A 48 4.72 16.06 -18.63
N ASP A 49 3.60 16.64 -18.23
CA ASP A 49 2.56 17.07 -19.14
C ASP A 49 1.98 18.43 -18.75
N PHE A 50 1.38 19.07 -19.73
CA PHE A 50 0.74 20.38 -19.59
C PHE A 50 -0.44 20.50 -20.54
N MET A 51 -1.49 21.20 -20.08
CA MET A 51 -2.61 21.59 -20.92
C MET A 51 -3.26 22.88 -20.42
N GLU A 52 -3.95 23.55 -21.32
CA GLU A 52 -4.95 24.58 -21.03
C GLU A 52 -6.33 23.94 -21.17
N ASP A 53 -6.93 23.57 -20.00
CA ASP A 53 -8.22 22.87 -19.93
C ASP A 53 -9.37 23.86 -20.04
N ASN A 54 -10.11 23.78 -21.13
CA ASN A 54 -11.27 24.66 -21.42
C ASN A 54 -12.58 24.10 -20.81
N ARG A 55 -12.54 22.97 -20.08
CA ARG A 55 -13.75 22.40 -19.49
C ARG A 55 -14.35 23.34 -18.45
N GLN A 56 -15.61 23.71 -18.64
CA GLN A 56 -16.42 24.37 -17.61
C GLN A 56 -17.05 23.29 -16.71
N VAL A 57 -16.93 23.43 -15.41
CA VAL A 57 -17.41 22.42 -14.46
C VAL A 57 -17.63 23.01 -13.08
N THR A 58 -18.75 22.65 -12.47
CA THR A 58 -19.06 22.93 -11.07
C THR A 58 -19.33 21.60 -10.38
N GLU A 59 -18.48 21.21 -9.45
CA GLU A 59 -18.58 19.93 -8.72
C GLU A 59 -18.28 20.12 -7.23
N THR A 60 -19.07 19.48 -6.39
CA THR A 60 -18.80 19.40 -4.95
C THR A 60 -17.67 18.41 -4.67
N ALA A 61 -16.93 18.63 -3.58
CA ALA A 61 -15.84 17.75 -3.17
C ALA A 61 -16.32 16.32 -3.00
N ALA A 62 -15.62 15.40 -3.64
CA ALA A 62 -15.64 13.99 -3.30
C ALA A 62 -14.52 13.70 -2.26
N VAL A 63 -14.51 12.50 -1.65
CA VAL A 63 -13.44 12.07 -0.75
C VAL A 63 -12.08 12.23 -1.48
N GLY A 64 -11.14 12.94 -0.85
CA GLY A 64 -9.81 13.17 -1.40
C GLY A 64 -9.72 14.26 -2.48
N SER A 65 -10.76 15.10 -2.66
CA SER A 65 -10.74 16.21 -3.61
C SER A 65 -11.46 17.43 -3.05
N GLN A 66 -11.01 18.63 -3.43
CA GLN A 66 -11.70 19.87 -3.12
C GLN A 66 -12.87 20.10 -4.09
N SER A 67 -13.85 20.93 -3.69
CA SER A 67 -14.86 21.43 -4.60
C SER A 67 -14.23 22.30 -5.68
N ARG A 68 -14.76 22.25 -6.91
CA ARG A 68 -14.33 23.10 -8.03
C ARG A 68 -15.51 23.81 -8.69
N ASP A 69 -15.27 25.06 -9.07
CA ASP A 69 -16.15 25.86 -9.92
C ASP A 69 -15.29 26.58 -10.97
N TRP A 70 -15.14 25.93 -12.11
CA TRP A 70 -14.29 26.40 -13.20
C TRP A 70 -15.15 26.96 -14.34
N GLN A 71 -15.14 28.28 -14.47
CA GLN A 71 -15.94 29.00 -15.47
C GLN A 71 -15.11 29.43 -16.69
N GLY A 72 -13.83 29.08 -16.74
CA GLY A 72 -12.91 29.43 -17.81
C GLY A 72 -11.75 28.49 -17.94
N MET A 73 -10.76 28.90 -18.73
CA MET A 73 -9.55 28.11 -18.97
C MET A 73 -8.71 27.94 -17.70
N HIS A 74 -8.32 26.70 -17.42
CA HIS A 74 -7.42 26.34 -16.32
C HIS A 74 -6.15 25.70 -16.84
N ARG A 75 -5.01 26.11 -16.29
CA ARG A 75 -3.71 25.49 -16.58
C ARG A 75 -3.54 24.27 -15.71
N ARG A 76 -3.37 23.12 -16.36
CA ARG A 76 -3.20 21.85 -15.69
C ARG A 76 -1.91 21.17 -16.13
N TRP A 77 -1.22 20.57 -15.16
CA TRP A 77 0.06 19.94 -15.39
C TRP A 77 0.31 18.83 -14.39
N SER A 78 1.15 17.87 -14.80
CA SER A 78 1.75 16.92 -13.90
C SER A 78 3.22 16.73 -14.19
N TYR A 79 4.00 16.39 -13.18
CA TYR A 79 5.35 15.88 -13.39
C TYR A 79 5.66 14.73 -12.45
N TYR A 80 6.54 13.88 -12.92
CA TYR A 80 7.05 12.73 -12.24
C TYR A 80 8.52 12.52 -12.55
N LEU A 81 9.33 12.36 -11.53
CA LEU A 81 10.75 11.97 -11.64
C LEU A 81 10.98 10.76 -10.76
N ASN A 82 11.34 9.65 -11.37
CA ASN A 82 11.87 8.48 -10.68
C ASN A 82 13.35 8.32 -11.06
N HIS A 83 14.20 8.29 -10.05
CA HIS A 83 15.63 8.05 -10.22
C HIS A 83 16.14 7.08 -9.19
N GLN A 84 17.03 6.17 -9.60
CA GLN A 84 17.73 5.27 -8.70
C GLN A 84 19.19 5.16 -9.13
N THR A 85 20.09 5.32 -8.15
CA THR A 85 21.52 4.97 -8.30
C THR A 85 21.89 3.99 -7.19
N ASN A 86 22.42 2.83 -7.57
CA ASN A 86 22.96 1.84 -6.65
C ASN A 86 24.50 1.94 -6.69
N PHE A 87 25.12 2.39 -5.61
CA PHE A 87 26.58 2.44 -5.49
C PHE A 87 27.15 1.05 -5.24
N ASP A 88 26.47 0.28 -4.38
CA ASP A 88 26.69 -1.15 -4.13
C ASP A 88 25.37 -1.86 -3.80
N SER A 89 25.42 -3.13 -3.39
CA SER A 89 24.24 -3.92 -3.03
C SER A 89 23.49 -3.40 -1.79
N GLN A 90 24.12 -2.58 -0.98
CA GLN A 90 23.60 -2.07 0.30
C GLN A 90 23.59 -0.55 0.39
N PHE A 91 24.05 0.16 -0.64
CA PHE A 91 24.09 1.62 -0.69
C PHE A 91 23.42 2.15 -1.94
N TYR A 92 22.35 2.91 -1.79
CA TYR A 92 21.63 3.51 -2.91
C TYR A 92 21.07 4.90 -2.57
N VAL A 93 20.85 5.67 -3.63
CA VAL A 93 20.01 6.87 -3.65
C VAL A 93 18.80 6.59 -4.51
N ARG A 94 17.63 7.00 -4.04
CA ARG A 94 16.37 6.87 -4.79
C ARG A 94 15.56 8.14 -4.63
N THR A 95 15.00 8.61 -5.75
CA THR A 95 14.14 9.79 -5.81
C THR A 95 12.84 9.40 -6.51
N ASP A 96 11.72 9.84 -5.95
CA ASP A 96 10.38 9.61 -6.46
C ASP A 96 9.57 10.89 -6.23
N LEU A 97 9.70 11.84 -7.17
CA LEU A 97 9.01 13.13 -7.10
C LEU A 97 7.78 13.10 -7.99
N ARG A 98 6.64 13.47 -7.41
CA ARG A 98 5.33 13.46 -8.06
C ARG A 98 4.60 14.73 -7.70
N ARG A 99 4.09 15.45 -8.69
CA ARG A 99 3.24 16.59 -8.44
C ARG A 99 2.21 16.77 -9.55
N VAL A 100 1.07 17.27 -9.16
CA VAL A 100 -0.01 17.64 -10.06
C VAL A 100 -0.50 19.04 -9.75
N SER A 101 -1.14 19.67 -10.72
CA SER A 101 -1.63 21.05 -10.62
C SER A 101 -2.76 21.22 -9.60
N ASP A 102 -3.57 20.19 -9.41
CA ASP A 102 -4.81 20.25 -8.63
C ASP A 102 -5.27 18.86 -8.17
N SER A 103 -6.12 18.82 -7.16
CA SER A 103 -6.67 17.60 -6.56
C SER A 103 -7.58 16.77 -7.47
N TRP A 104 -8.07 17.36 -8.58
CA TRP A 104 -8.91 16.70 -9.56
C TRP A 104 -8.15 16.08 -10.72
N TYR A 105 -6.81 16.27 -10.75
CA TYR A 105 -5.99 15.83 -11.88
C TYR A 105 -6.14 14.32 -12.16
N PHE A 106 -5.98 13.47 -11.14
CA PHE A 106 -6.09 12.02 -11.31
C PHE A 106 -7.51 11.55 -11.60
N ARG A 107 -8.51 12.23 -11.05
CA ARG A 107 -9.91 11.93 -11.34
C ARG A 107 -10.25 12.18 -12.80
N ASP A 108 -9.74 13.26 -13.37
CA ASP A 108 -10.01 13.62 -14.76
C ASP A 108 -9.16 12.85 -15.77
N PHE A 109 -7.93 12.46 -15.42
CA PHE A 109 -6.95 11.93 -16.37
C PHE A 109 -6.44 10.54 -16.04
N ASN A 110 -6.77 9.96 -14.89
CA ASN A 110 -6.24 8.66 -14.45
C ASN A 110 -6.43 7.54 -15.50
N ALA A 111 -7.63 7.39 -16.02
CA ALA A 111 -7.95 6.35 -17.00
C ALA A 111 -7.38 6.61 -18.41
N HIS A 112 -6.91 7.83 -18.68
CA HIS A 112 -6.52 8.29 -20.02
C HIS A 112 -5.18 9.02 -20.05
N ASN A 113 -4.43 8.94 -18.98
CA ASN A 113 -3.05 9.39 -18.98
C ASN A 113 -2.18 8.27 -19.55
N TYR A 114 -1.53 8.53 -20.70
CA TYR A 114 -0.61 7.58 -21.34
C TYR A 114 0.38 6.98 -20.34
N TYR A 115 0.96 7.83 -19.52
CA TYR A 115 1.91 7.45 -18.50
C TYR A 115 1.30 6.47 -17.49
N LEU A 116 0.16 6.81 -16.92
CA LEU A 116 -0.53 5.99 -15.92
C LEU A 116 -1.03 4.67 -16.52
N SER A 117 -1.56 4.68 -17.76
CA SER A 117 -2.10 3.49 -18.41
C SER A 117 -1.01 2.52 -18.89
N ASN A 118 0.16 3.02 -19.27
CA ASN A 118 1.29 2.21 -19.77
C ASN A 118 2.27 1.79 -18.67
N TYR A 119 2.15 2.33 -17.48
CA TYR A 119 2.95 1.95 -16.32
C TYR A 119 2.58 0.58 -15.73
N ALA A 120 1.65 -0.13 -16.33
CA ALA A 120 1.42 -1.55 -16.06
C ALA A 120 2.67 -2.34 -16.45
N VAL A 121 3.53 -2.44 -15.50
CA VAL A 121 4.88 -2.92 -15.49
C VAL A 121 5.05 -4.24 -16.24
N SER A 122 5.75 -4.19 -17.34
CA SER A 122 6.50 -5.35 -17.76
C SER A 122 7.70 -5.49 -16.81
N GLU A 123 7.78 -6.54 -16.01
CA GLU A 123 8.94 -6.87 -15.17
C GLU A 123 10.26 -6.93 -15.96
N LYS A 124 10.18 -6.96 -17.27
CA LYS A 124 11.30 -7.02 -18.22
C LYS A 124 11.81 -5.67 -18.71
N ASP A 125 11.11 -4.56 -18.38
CA ASP A 125 11.57 -3.23 -18.79
C ASP A 125 12.55 -2.66 -17.75
N PRO A 126 13.85 -2.55 -18.05
CA PRO A 126 14.85 -2.06 -17.11
C PRO A 126 14.63 -0.59 -16.69
N PHE A 127 13.84 0.18 -17.44
CA PHE A 127 13.53 1.58 -17.15
C PHE A 127 12.35 1.76 -16.18
N ARG A 128 11.55 0.73 -15.94
CA ARG A 128 10.28 0.80 -15.22
C ARG A 128 10.34 0.05 -13.90
N LYS A 129 11.02 0.60 -12.91
CA LYS A 129 11.17 -0.09 -11.62
C LYS A 129 10.24 0.38 -10.51
N VAL A 130 9.60 1.54 -10.65
CA VAL A 130 8.65 2.06 -9.68
C VAL A 130 7.42 2.58 -10.41
N PRO A 131 6.23 2.00 -10.20
CA PRO A 131 5.01 2.50 -10.84
C PRO A 131 4.63 3.87 -10.26
N PHE A 132 4.23 4.79 -11.14
CA PHE A 132 3.54 5.99 -10.72
C PHE A 132 2.12 5.61 -10.30
N GLN A 133 1.82 5.75 -9.04
CA GLN A 133 0.50 5.44 -8.50
C GLN A 133 -0.27 6.73 -8.26
N GLY A 134 -1.31 6.92 -9.01
CA GLY A 134 -2.34 7.90 -8.77
C GLY A 134 -3.65 7.29 -9.18
N ASN A 135 -4.68 7.44 -8.38
CA ASN A 135 -6.03 7.06 -8.70
C ASN A 135 -6.99 8.21 -8.35
N GLU A 136 -8.22 8.12 -8.83
CA GLU A 136 -9.24 9.17 -8.66
C GLU A 136 -9.66 9.43 -7.21
N SER A 137 -9.39 8.48 -6.30
CA SER A 137 -9.72 8.57 -4.87
C SER A 137 -8.50 8.81 -3.98
N LEU A 138 -7.36 9.19 -4.56
CA LEU A 138 -6.14 9.44 -3.80
C LEU A 138 -6.29 10.68 -2.91
N PRO A 139 -6.21 10.55 -1.57
CA PRO A 139 -6.38 11.69 -0.66
C PRO A 139 -5.17 12.62 -0.64
N SER A 140 -3.99 12.11 -0.97
CA SER A 140 -2.73 12.86 -0.97
C SER A 140 -1.73 12.26 -1.94
N LEU A 141 -0.75 13.06 -2.35
CA LEU A 141 0.35 12.65 -3.22
C LEU A 141 1.69 12.92 -2.54
N GLU A 142 2.48 11.88 -2.37
CA GLU A 142 3.79 11.98 -1.72
C GLU A 142 4.93 12.05 -2.72
N SER A 143 5.89 12.92 -2.43
CA SER A 143 7.18 13.03 -3.12
C SER A 143 8.31 12.77 -2.15
N SER A 144 9.26 11.91 -2.50
CA SER A 144 10.36 11.60 -1.61
C SER A 144 11.70 11.46 -2.33
N ALA A 145 12.76 11.86 -1.62
CA ALA A 145 14.14 11.54 -1.97
C ALA A 145 14.80 10.88 -0.77
N ARG A 146 15.49 9.77 -0.97
CA ARG A 146 16.14 9.03 0.11
C ARG A 146 17.51 8.51 -0.26
N ILE A 147 18.36 8.49 0.72
CA ILE A 147 19.65 7.79 0.72
C ILE A 147 19.59 6.66 1.75
N TYR A 148 20.06 5.50 1.39
CA TYR A 148 20.07 4.33 2.24
C TYR A 148 21.43 3.68 2.23
N LYS A 149 21.93 3.32 3.41
CA LYS A 149 23.11 2.48 3.59
C LYS A 149 22.82 1.37 4.57
N GLY A 150 23.01 0.12 4.11
CA GLY A 150 22.99 -1.08 4.93
C GLY A 150 24.39 -1.56 5.30
N TRP A 151 24.50 -2.20 6.43
CA TRP A 151 25.60 -3.05 6.90
C TRP A 151 25.01 -4.40 7.26
N ASN A 152 25.81 -5.35 7.68
CA ASN A 152 25.31 -6.70 7.96
C ASN A 152 24.11 -6.72 8.92
N ASN A 153 24.18 -5.92 9.99
CA ASN A 153 23.17 -5.96 11.06
C ASN A 153 22.47 -4.60 11.28
N PHE A 154 22.89 -3.57 10.58
CA PHE A 154 22.37 -2.21 10.74
C PHE A 154 22.02 -1.57 9.41
N SER A 155 21.11 -0.62 9.44
CA SER A 155 20.84 0.25 8.30
C SER A 155 20.60 1.69 8.75
N LEU A 156 20.98 2.60 7.89
CA LEU A 156 20.72 4.03 8.01
C LEU A 156 19.98 4.50 6.77
N MET A 157 18.87 5.18 6.95
CA MET A 157 18.12 5.84 5.90
C MET A 157 17.97 7.31 6.27
N ALA A 158 18.25 8.20 5.35
CA ALA A 158 17.83 9.60 5.41
C ALA A 158 16.87 9.87 4.26
N ARG A 159 15.73 10.50 4.56
CA ARG A 159 14.66 10.79 3.59
C ARG A 159 14.16 12.21 3.78
N VAL A 160 13.83 12.85 2.67
CA VAL A 160 13.00 14.06 2.64
C VAL A 160 11.67 13.64 2.01
N ASN A 161 10.55 13.96 2.66
CA ASN A 161 9.21 13.62 2.20
C ASN A 161 8.31 14.85 2.18
N SER A 162 7.72 15.12 1.01
CA SER A 162 6.75 16.20 0.79
C SER A 162 5.41 15.62 0.39
N THR A 163 4.35 16.06 1.05
CA THR A 163 2.97 15.59 0.85
C THR A 163 2.12 16.73 0.32
N ASP A 164 1.46 16.50 -0.81
CA ASP A 164 0.37 17.33 -1.31
C ASP A 164 -0.96 16.74 -0.82
N ASP A 165 -1.67 17.43 0.05
CA ASP A 165 -2.97 17.00 0.59
C ASP A 165 -4.09 17.52 -0.32
N PHE A 166 -4.80 16.60 -0.99
CA PHE A 166 -5.90 16.95 -1.90
C PHE A 166 -7.22 17.27 -1.20
N SER A 167 -7.31 17.00 0.09
CA SER A 167 -8.48 17.39 0.91
C SER A 167 -8.36 18.80 1.48
N ALA A 168 -7.16 19.36 1.55
CA ALA A 168 -6.88 20.69 2.07
C ALA A 168 -6.93 21.76 0.97
N VAL A 169 -7.31 22.98 1.34
CA VAL A 169 -7.34 24.12 0.40
C VAL A 169 -5.93 24.48 -0.11
N ASN A 170 -4.95 24.35 0.77
CA ASN A 170 -3.51 24.49 0.47
C ASN A 170 -2.71 23.58 1.40
N ASN A 171 -1.41 23.49 1.17
CA ASN A 171 -0.52 22.65 1.97
C ASN A 171 0.07 23.35 3.21
N ASP A 172 -0.41 24.55 3.59
CA ASP A 172 0.17 25.31 4.70
C ASP A 172 0.06 24.59 6.04
N ARG A 173 -0.97 23.74 6.19
CA ARG A 173 -1.20 22.91 7.39
C ARG A 173 -0.75 21.48 7.24
N THR A 174 -0.35 21.06 6.03
CA THR A 174 0.08 19.69 5.75
C THR A 174 1.49 19.47 6.27
N LEU A 175 1.64 18.44 7.09
CA LEU A 175 2.91 18.12 7.74
C LEU A 175 3.88 17.51 6.72
N GLN A 176 5.08 18.08 6.65
CA GLN A 176 6.19 17.65 5.81
C GLN A 176 7.31 17.09 6.69
N GLN A 177 8.15 16.19 6.16
CA GLN A 177 9.32 15.64 6.86
C GLN A 177 10.61 16.07 6.16
N TYR A 178 11.40 16.96 6.80
CA TYR A 178 12.56 17.63 6.21
C TYR A 178 13.77 17.75 7.18
N PRO A 179 14.54 16.69 7.48
CA PRO A 179 14.47 15.31 7.02
C PRO A 179 13.82 14.33 8.02
N GLU A 180 13.62 13.10 7.57
CA GLU A 180 13.52 11.92 8.42
C GLU A 180 14.85 11.14 8.36
N ILE A 181 15.38 10.71 9.51
CA ILE A 181 16.58 9.86 9.59
C ILE A 181 16.23 8.64 10.45
N VAL A 182 16.33 7.46 9.87
CA VAL A 182 16.03 6.19 10.54
C VAL A 182 17.29 5.33 10.64
N PHE A 183 17.65 4.96 11.87
CA PHE A 183 18.69 3.99 12.16
C PHE A 183 18.07 2.72 12.74
N THR A 184 18.31 1.58 12.09
CA THR A 184 17.73 0.30 12.50
C THR A 184 18.83 -0.75 12.70
N GLY A 185 18.80 -1.43 13.83
CA GLY A 185 19.56 -2.65 14.09
C GLY A 185 18.61 -3.86 14.11
N ILE A 186 18.84 -4.82 13.22
CA ILE A 186 18.05 -6.05 13.21
C ILE A 186 18.29 -6.88 14.47
N LYS A 187 17.35 -7.76 14.79
CA LYS A 187 17.48 -8.67 15.92
C LYS A 187 18.73 -9.54 15.81
N GLN A 188 19.62 -9.44 16.80
CA GLN A 188 20.91 -10.11 16.80
C GLN A 188 21.31 -10.55 18.23
N PRO A 189 22.15 -11.58 18.39
CA PRO A 189 22.59 -12.03 19.70
C PRO A 189 23.38 -10.93 20.43
N PHE A 190 23.16 -10.82 21.73
CA PHE A 190 23.94 -9.94 22.60
C PHE A 190 25.17 -10.73 23.11
N LEU A 191 26.30 -10.53 22.45
CA LEU A 191 27.56 -11.25 22.73
C LEU A 191 27.35 -12.78 22.69
N SER A 192 27.88 -13.51 23.67
CA SER A 192 27.69 -14.94 23.84
C SER A 192 26.56 -15.35 24.78
N THR A 193 25.66 -14.41 25.08
CA THR A 193 24.49 -14.65 25.95
C THR A 193 23.31 -15.22 25.15
N PRO A 194 22.30 -15.82 25.78
CA PRO A 194 21.07 -16.22 25.10
C PRO A 194 20.12 -15.04 24.78
N LEU A 195 20.51 -13.82 25.15
CA LEU A 195 19.74 -12.60 24.89
C LEU A 195 19.93 -12.15 23.44
N TYR A 196 18.88 -11.56 22.90
CA TYR A 196 18.89 -10.87 21.61
C TYR A 196 18.52 -9.42 21.83
N TYR A 197 19.10 -8.56 21.03
CA TYR A 197 18.73 -7.15 20.99
C TYR A 197 18.41 -6.71 19.58
N GLU A 198 17.56 -5.72 19.47
CA GLU A 198 17.24 -4.98 18.27
C GLU A 198 17.08 -3.50 18.62
N TRP A 199 17.24 -2.66 17.63
CA TRP A 199 17.27 -1.22 17.82
C TRP A 199 16.53 -0.50 16.72
N THR A 200 15.68 0.45 17.09
CA THR A 200 15.12 1.44 16.15
C THR A 200 15.32 2.83 16.73
N GLY A 201 15.89 3.71 15.95
CA GLY A 201 16.02 5.13 16.26
C GLY A 201 15.51 5.95 15.08
N ASN A 202 14.74 6.97 15.36
CA ASN A 202 14.18 7.87 14.37
C ASN A 202 14.42 9.32 14.79
N TYR A 203 14.80 10.17 13.85
CA TYR A 203 14.82 11.61 13.97
C TYR A 203 14.02 12.20 12.82
N ASP A 204 13.07 13.09 13.13
CA ASP A 204 12.28 13.84 12.17
C ASP A 204 12.36 15.33 12.47
N TYR A 205 12.45 16.14 11.43
CA TYR A 205 12.04 17.51 11.46
C TYR A 205 10.71 17.64 10.73
N PHE A 206 9.65 17.87 11.50
CA PHE A 206 8.30 18.10 10.99
C PHE A 206 8.10 19.57 10.69
N TYR A 207 7.80 19.89 9.44
CA TYR A 207 7.60 21.25 8.95
C TYR A 207 6.20 21.45 8.37
N ARG A 208 5.60 22.59 8.66
CA ARG A 208 4.42 23.14 7.97
C ARG A 208 4.40 24.67 8.13
N GLY A 209 3.70 25.37 7.20
CA GLY A 209 3.60 26.83 7.23
C GLY A 209 2.78 27.31 8.42
N GLU A 210 1.63 26.69 8.67
CA GLU A 210 0.70 27.02 9.75
C GLU A 210 0.51 25.82 10.70
N GLY A 211 0.67 26.02 12.00
CA GLY A 211 0.49 25.04 13.06
C GLY A 211 1.80 24.63 13.74
N GLN A 212 1.72 23.62 14.60
CA GLN A 212 2.87 23.15 15.37
C GLN A 212 3.87 22.45 14.47
N LYS A 213 5.15 22.74 14.62
CA LYS A 213 6.28 22.15 13.90
C LYS A 213 7.47 22.04 14.81
N GLY A 214 8.44 21.19 14.45
CA GLY A 214 9.64 21.04 15.27
C GLY A 214 10.35 19.70 15.08
N HIS A 215 11.26 19.44 15.98
CA HIS A 215 12.11 18.26 16.02
C HIS A 215 11.49 17.14 16.84
N TYR A 216 11.70 15.93 16.39
CA TYR A 216 11.24 14.70 17.02
C TYR A 216 12.36 13.68 17.02
N VAL A 217 12.61 13.05 18.15
CA VAL A 217 13.54 11.92 18.30
C VAL A 217 12.82 10.79 18.99
N ASP A 218 12.93 9.59 18.45
CA ASP A 218 12.33 8.37 18.99
C ASP A 218 13.37 7.25 19.01
N VAL A 219 13.60 6.66 20.16
CA VAL A 219 14.59 5.60 20.34
C VAL A 219 13.94 4.43 21.06
N ALA A 220 13.99 3.26 20.46
CA ALA A 220 13.29 2.08 20.96
C ALA A 220 14.19 0.82 20.92
N PRO A 221 15.12 0.64 21.87
CA PRO A 221 15.83 -0.62 22.06
C PRO A 221 14.89 -1.70 22.59
N THR A 222 15.02 -2.91 22.05
CA THR A 222 14.30 -4.11 22.50
C THR A 222 15.29 -5.20 22.88
N ILE A 223 15.07 -5.82 24.01
CA ILE A 223 15.80 -7.02 24.46
C ILE A 223 14.81 -8.17 24.50
N SER A 224 15.19 -9.33 24.00
CA SER A 224 14.36 -10.54 24.01
C SER A 224 15.18 -11.79 24.33
N LEU A 225 14.50 -12.76 24.95
CA LEU A 225 15.08 -14.05 25.35
C LEU A 225 14.26 -15.19 24.73
N PRO A 226 14.52 -15.58 23.47
CA PRO A 226 13.83 -16.72 22.87
C PRO A 226 14.38 -18.05 23.43
N PHE A 227 13.49 -18.90 23.91
CA PHE A 227 13.83 -20.26 24.33
C PHE A 227 12.73 -21.26 23.94
N ASN A 228 13.07 -22.51 23.85
CA ASN A 228 12.13 -23.58 23.54
C ASN A 228 11.72 -24.29 24.83
N VAL A 229 10.40 -24.35 25.04
CA VAL A 229 9.80 -25.22 26.06
C VAL A 229 9.53 -26.57 25.41
N SER A 230 10.45 -27.50 25.59
CA SER A 230 10.47 -28.75 24.83
C SER A 230 10.59 -28.50 23.30
N ARG A 231 10.33 -29.52 22.49
CA ARG A 231 10.30 -29.42 21.02
C ARG A 231 8.98 -28.83 20.44
N PHE A 232 8.02 -28.49 21.30
CA PHE A 232 6.68 -28.16 20.85
C PHE A 232 6.37 -26.67 20.90
N ALA A 233 6.99 -25.92 21.80
CA ALA A 233 6.64 -24.49 21.95
C ALA A 233 7.91 -23.63 22.04
N LYS A 234 7.90 -22.53 21.29
CA LYS A 234 8.87 -21.44 21.42
C LYS A 234 8.23 -20.33 22.25
N VAL A 235 8.94 -19.91 23.30
CA VAL A 235 8.55 -18.80 24.17
C VAL A 235 9.56 -17.68 24.03
N THR A 236 9.10 -16.45 23.87
CA THR A 236 9.97 -15.28 23.71
C THR A 236 9.41 -14.14 24.56
N PRO A 237 9.84 -14.00 25.81
CA PRO A 237 9.66 -12.76 26.54
C PRO A 237 10.55 -11.67 25.94
N GLN A 238 10.04 -10.43 25.97
CA GLN A 238 10.76 -9.27 25.48
C GLN A 238 10.39 -8.03 26.25
N ILE A 239 11.30 -7.08 26.30
CA ILE A 239 11.06 -5.74 26.82
C ILE A 239 11.60 -4.71 25.84
N THR A 240 10.77 -3.74 25.50
CA THR A 240 11.14 -2.56 24.70
C THR A 240 11.08 -1.36 25.62
N LEU A 241 12.17 -0.63 25.71
CA LEU A 241 12.18 0.70 26.29
C LEU A 241 12.07 1.71 25.15
N ARG A 242 11.20 2.69 25.27
CA ARG A 242 11.03 3.72 24.26
C ARG A 242 11.13 5.09 24.89
N GLU A 243 12.02 5.91 24.36
CA GLU A 243 12.19 7.30 24.71
C GLU A 243 11.85 8.17 23.50
N VAL A 244 10.92 9.09 23.69
CA VAL A 244 10.54 10.09 22.69
C VAL A 244 10.87 11.46 23.26
N TYR A 245 11.59 12.27 22.49
CA TYR A 245 11.89 13.66 22.78
C TYR A 245 11.38 14.54 21.65
N TRP A 246 10.84 15.72 21.98
CA TRP A 246 10.42 16.72 21.01
C TRP A 246 10.85 18.12 21.39
N ASN A 247 11.03 18.97 20.38
CA ASN A 247 11.28 20.39 20.54
C ASN A 247 10.52 21.16 19.44
N ARG A 248 9.60 22.03 19.85
CA ARG A 248 8.80 22.89 18.96
C ARG A 248 9.59 24.15 18.59
N ASP A 249 9.49 24.56 17.33
CA ASP A 249 10.08 25.79 16.79
C ASP A 249 9.06 26.73 16.14
N ASP A 250 7.76 26.47 16.36
CA ASP A 250 6.69 27.35 15.90
C ASP A 250 6.51 28.60 16.81
N SER A 251 5.83 29.62 16.27
CA SER A 251 5.64 30.88 16.96
C SER A 251 4.72 30.82 18.20
N GLN A 252 4.00 29.71 18.39
CA GLN A 252 3.11 29.49 19.53
C GLN A 252 3.78 28.68 20.65
N ALA A 253 5.03 28.26 20.45
CA ALA A 253 5.79 27.54 21.45
C ALA A 253 6.22 28.51 22.59
N ASN A 254 5.86 28.20 23.84
CA ASN A 254 6.25 28.93 25.03
C ASN A 254 7.12 28.05 25.95
N SER A 255 7.61 28.59 27.07
CA SER A 255 8.49 27.86 28.00
C SER A 255 7.90 26.52 28.45
N ASP A 256 6.59 26.41 28.57
CA ASP A 256 5.91 25.28 29.20
C ASP A 256 5.62 24.14 28.20
N ASN A 257 5.58 24.44 26.88
CA ASN A 257 5.25 23.47 25.84
C ASN A 257 6.27 23.41 24.69
N LYS A 258 7.43 24.09 24.84
CA LYS A 258 8.44 24.15 23.80
C LYS A 258 9.16 22.80 23.59
N SER A 259 9.44 22.10 24.66
CA SER A 259 10.11 20.81 24.62
C SER A 259 9.56 19.87 25.67
N GLY A 260 9.70 18.60 25.44
CA GLY A 260 9.32 17.56 26.38
C GLY A 260 9.84 16.21 25.98
N ASN A 261 9.61 15.25 26.85
CA ASN A 261 9.93 13.86 26.57
C ASN A 261 8.85 12.91 27.12
N ARG A 262 8.86 11.70 26.60
CA ARG A 262 8.00 10.62 27.05
C ARG A 262 8.78 9.32 27.07
N THR A 263 8.92 8.75 28.27
CA THR A 263 9.53 7.44 28.48
C THR A 263 8.43 6.40 28.71
N VAL A 264 8.47 5.30 28.00
CA VAL A 264 7.54 4.18 28.16
C VAL A 264 8.26 2.85 27.98
N TYR A 265 7.80 1.82 28.68
CA TYR A 265 8.23 0.48 28.41
C TYR A 265 7.08 -0.40 27.94
N ASN A 266 7.40 -1.39 27.09
CA ASN A 266 6.49 -2.42 26.66
C ASN A 266 7.07 -3.78 27.08
N ALA A 267 6.36 -4.48 27.97
CA ALA A 267 6.67 -5.86 28.34
C ALA A 267 5.81 -6.81 27.50
N GLY A 268 6.46 -7.65 26.71
CA GLY A 268 5.80 -8.56 25.78
C GLY A 268 6.17 -10.03 26.02
N LEU A 269 5.22 -10.92 25.73
CA LEU A 269 5.45 -12.38 25.71
C LEU A 269 4.82 -12.95 24.45
N SER A 270 5.60 -13.66 23.65
CA SER A 270 5.07 -14.44 22.54
C SER A 270 5.29 -15.94 22.79
N ILE A 271 4.25 -16.73 22.55
CA ILE A 271 4.27 -18.19 22.60
C ILE A 271 3.80 -18.70 21.25
N SER A 272 4.58 -19.53 20.59
CA SER A 272 4.19 -20.11 19.31
C SER A 272 4.55 -21.59 19.25
N SER A 273 3.73 -22.35 18.54
CA SER A 273 3.97 -23.75 18.23
C SER A 273 3.82 -23.99 16.74
N ARG A 274 4.40 -25.07 16.25
CA ARG A 274 4.26 -25.51 14.87
C ARG A 274 4.05 -27.00 14.84
N ILE A 275 2.87 -27.42 14.45
CA ILE A 275 2.45 -28.81 14.31
C ILE A 275 2.28 -29.09 12.83
N SER A 276 2.94 -30.10 12.28
CA SER A 276 2.77 -30.41 10.88
C SER A 276 2.73 -31.91 10.62
N ARG A 277 1.98 -32.28 9.59
CA ARG A 277 1.90 -33.66 9.07
C ARG A 277 1.94 -33.65 7.55
N VAL A 278 2.67 -34.61 6.99
CA VAL A 278 2.76 -34.79 5.54
C VAL A 278 1.93 -36.00 5.14
N PHE A 279 1.03 -35.79 4.19
CA PHE A 279 0.17 -36.82 3.62
C PHE A 279 0.65 -37.15 2.22
N ALA A 280 0.75 -38.43 1.90
CA ALA A 280 0.95 -38.88 0.53
C ALA A 280 -0.38 -38.76 -0.24
N VAL A 281 -0.34 -38.18 -1.41
CA VAL A 281 -1.51 -38.01 -2.27
C VAL A 281 -1.14 -38.44 -3.70
N LYS A 282 -2.16 -38.82 -4.50
CA LYS A 282 -1.99 -39.15 -5.91
C LYS A 282 -3.01 -38.33 -6.71
N ILE A 283 -2.72 -37.05 -6.91
CA ILE A 283 -3.61 -36.11 -7.60
C ILE A 283 -2.78 -35.46 -8.70
N GLN A 284 -3.02 -35.83 -9.96
CA GLN A 284 -2.28 -35.29 -11.12
C GLN A 284 -0.75 -35.29 -10.88
N ASN A 285 -0.13 -34.09 -10.82
CA ASN A 285 1.31 -33.92 -10.60
C ASN A 285 1.69 -33.72 -9.13
N LEU A 286 0.74 -33.84 -8.19
CA LEU A 286 0.98 -33.71 -6.75
C LEU A 286 1.23 -35.08 -6.13
N ASP A 287 2.28 -35.21 -5.34
CA ASP A 287 2.63 -36.45 -4.66
C ASP A 287 2.54 -36.36 -3.13
N LYS A 288 2.64 -35.16 -2.55
CA LYS A 288 2.55 -34.94 -1.11
C LYS A 288 1.86 -33.64 -0.79
N ILE A 289 1.10 -33.61 0.32
CA ILE A 289 0.53 -32.39 0.90
C ILE A 289 1.01 -32.32 2.37
N LYS A 290 1.64 -31.20 2.73
CA LYS A 290 1.95 -30.85 4.11
C LYS A 290 0.83 -29.99 4.67
N HIS A 291 0.20 -30.44 5.74
CA HIS A 291 -0.67 -29.62 6.58
C HIS A 291 0.15 -29.11 7.77
N GLU A 292 0.15 -27.81 7.98
CA GLU A 292 0.81 -27.14 9.09
C GLU A 292 -0.20 -26.30 9.85
N ILE A 293 -0.23 -26.45 11.18
CA ILE A 293 -1.04 -25.66 12.11
C ILE A 293 -0.07 -24.88 13.00
N LYS A 294 -0.21 -23.56 13.04
CA LYS A 294 0.60 -22.66 13.84
C LYS A 294 -0.30 -21.87 14.80
N PRO A 295 -0.49 -22.33 16.05
CA PRO A 295 -1.08 -21.52 17.11
C PRO A 295 -0.05 -20.53 17.66
N GLU A 296 -0.50 -19.30 17.95
CA GLU A 296 0.30 -18.22 18.49
C GLU A 296 -0.50 -17.48 19.56
N ILE A 297 0.17 -17.13 20.67
CA ILE A 297 -0.39 -16.30 21.73
C ILE A 297 0.60 -15.15 21.97
N PHE A 298 0.08 -13.96 22.12
CA PHE A 298 0.83 -12.74 22.41
C PHE A 298 0.22 -12.05 23.62
N TYR A 299 1.05 -11.65 24.56
CA TYR A 299 0.70 -10.77 25.64
C TYR A 299 1.50 -9.48 25.51
N SER A 300 0.88 -8.35 25.74
CA SER A 300 1.53 -7.04 25.77
C SER A 300 1.01 -6.20 26.92
N TYR A 301 1.94 -5.59 27.64
CA TYR A 301 1.68 -4.65 28.70
C TYR A 301 2.43 -3.35 28.45
N ILE A 302 1.69 -2.26 28.34
CA ILE A 302 2.18 -0.89 28.28
C ILE A 302 1.47 -0.13 29.41
N PRO A 303 2.19 0.47 30.38
CA PRO A 303 1.56 1.23 31.45
C PRO A 303 0.93 2.51 30.91
N GLU A 304 -0.01 3.05 31.65
CA GLU A 304 -0.47 4.41 31.44
C GLU A 304 0.71 5.39 31.62
N VAL A 305 0.84 6.33 30.68
CA VAL A 305 1.85 7.38 30.73
C VAL A 305 1.19 8.72 30.51
N ASN A 306 1.67 9.73 31.25
CA ASN A 306 1.22 11.11 31.03
C ASN A 306 1.61 11.56 29.63
N GLN A 307 0.65 12.06 28.89
CA GLN A 307 0.77 12.54 27.53
C GLN A 307 0.17 13.94 27.35
N ASP A 308 0.04 14.67 28.43
CA ASP A 308 -0.36 16.07 28.39
C ASP A 308 0.67 16.87 27.58
N ASN A 309 0.21 17.84 26.82
CA ASN A 309 1.06 18.74 26.02
C ASN A 309 1.89 18.08 24.90
N LEU A 310 1.49 16.91 24.43
CA LEU A 310 2.10 16.34 23.21
C LEU A 310 1.85 17.27 22.01
N PRO A 311 2.89 17.60 21.23
CA PRO A 311 2.71 18.26 19.94
C PRO A 311 1.86 17.42 18.99
N ASP A 312 1.08 18.09 18.15
CA ASP A 312 0.21 17.44 17.17
C ASP A 312 0.97 16.81 15.98
N PHE A 313 2.26 17.12 15.85
CA PHE A 313 3.14 16.50 14.85
C PHE A 313 3.77 15.18 15.33
N ILE A 314 3.57 14.75 16.56
CA ILE A 314 4.08 13.45 17.00
C ILE A 314 3.45 12.34 16.19
N PRO A 315 4.26 11.46 15.53
CA PRO A 315 3.74 10.40 14.68
C PRO A 315 2.84 9.44 15.43
N TRP A 316 1.85 8.96 14.75
CA TRP A 316 0.98 7.91 15.24
C TRP A 316 1.77 6.64 15.47
N VAL A 317 1.58 6.00 16.61
CA VAL A 317 2.35 4.84 17.02
C VAL A 317 1.50 3.58 16.86
N ASN A 318 2.06 2.60 16.16
CA ASN A 318 1.49 1.26 16.15
C ASN A 318 1.65 0.60 17.52
N SER A 319 0.61 0.01 18.05
CA SER A 319 0.75 -0.87 19.20
C SER A 319 1.56 -2.12 18.83
N PHE A 320 2.29 -2.69 19.79
CA PHE A 320 3.03 -3.94 19.60
C PHE A 320 2.17 -5.07 19.03
N MET A 321 0.93 -5.18 19.49
CA MET A 321 -0.04 -6.17 19.03
C MET A 321 -0.45 -5.96 17.58
N ALA A 322 -0.59 -4.72 17.15
CA ALA A 322 -0.93 -4.35 15.80
C ALA A 322 0.07 -4.92 14.80
N ASN A 323 1.35 -4.73 15.05
CA ASN A 323 2.43 -5.21 14.19
C ASN A 323 2.53 -6.73 14.13
N SER A 324 2.07 -7.43 15.18
CA SER A 324 2.17 -8.88 15.29
C SER A 324 1.01 -9.62 14.62
N LEU A 325 -0.18 -9.02 14.54
CA LEU A 325 -1.41 -9.70 14.14
C LEU A 325 -2.00 -9.24 12.81
N SER A 326 -1.93 -7.94 12.50
CA SER A 326 -2.55 -7.36 11.31
C SER A 326 -1.85 -6.08 10.88
N SER A 327 -1.78 -5.85 9.57
CA SER A 327 -1.30 -4.59 8.98
C SER A 327 -2.30 -3.44 9.06
N ASN A 328 -3.54 -3.68 9.54
CA ASN A 328 -4.66 -2.74 9.45
C ASN A 328 -5.22 -2.33 10.81
N ILE A 329 -4.37 -2.06 11.80
CA ILE A 329 -4.84 -1.53 13.08
C ILE A 329 -4.63 -0.01 13.11
N GLY A 330 -5.64 0.69 13.63
CA GLY A 330 -5.66 2.14 13.67
C GLY A 330 -4.47 2.74 14.41
N TYR A 331 -4.02 3.88 13.92
CA TYR A 331 -2.92 4.65 14.49
C TYR A 331 -3.48 5.69 15.45
N THR A 332 -2.80 5.90 16.56
CA THR A 332 -3.07 7.04 17.47
C THR A 332 -1.76 7.77 17.75
N ASN A 333 -1.80 9.08 17.86
CA ASN A 333 -0.65 9.89 18.28
C ASN A 333 -0.36 9.75 19.80
N ALA A 334 -1.34 9.30 20.58
CA ALA A 334 -1.17 8.94 21.97
C ALA A 334 -0.90 7.45 22.12
N LEU A 335 0.08 7.08 22.94
CA LEU A 335 0.31 5.73 23.37
C LEU A 335 -0.79 5.36 24.37
N THR A 336 -1.71 4.49 23.96
CA THR A 336 -2.71 3.94 24.88
C THR A 336 -2.04 2.93 25.80
N GLU A 337 -2.39 2.98 27.09
CA GLU A 337 -2.12 1.86 27.98
C GLU A 337 -2.60 0.55 27.36
N GLN A 338 -1.86 -0.51 27.54
CA GLN A 338 -2.21 -1.80 26.98
C GLN A 338 -1.99 -2.90 27.99
N ASN A 339 -2.98 -3.73 28.18
CA ASN A 339 -2.89 -4.95 28.96
C ASN A 339 -3.77 -5.99 28.26
N ALA A 340 -3.20 -6.66 27.28
CA ALA A 340 -4.00 -7.43 26.35
C ALA A 340 -3.34 -8.75 25.97
N VAL A 341 -4.18 -9.75 25.73
CA VAL A 341 -3.81 -11.05 25.18
C VAL A 341 -4.40 -11.17 23.79
N ALA A 342 -3.56 -11.50 22.82
CA ALA A 342 -4.01 -11.83 21.48
C ALA A 342 -3.65 -13.26 21.12
N TRP A 343 -4.45 -13.88 20.27
CA TRP A 343 -4.18 -15.19 19.73
C TRP A 343 -4.34 -15.23 18.21
N ALA A 344 -3.60 -16.10 17.58
CA ALA A 344 -3.74 -16.39 16.17
C ALA A 344 -3.63 -17.89 15.93
N LEU A 345 -4.39 -18.39 14.97
CA LEU A 345 -4.33 -19.77 14.50
C LEU A 345 -4.20 -19.76 12.98
N THR A 346 -3.03 -20.15 12.49
CA THR A 346 -2.76 -20.25 11.06
C THR A 346 -2.71 -21.72 10.63
N ASN A 347 -3.51 -22.05 9.61
CA ASN A 347 -3.49 -23.35 8.94
C ASN A 347 -2.96 -23.17 7.52
N THR A 348 -1.98 -23.98 7.12
CA THR A 348 -1.40 -23.94 5.79
C THR A 348 -1.36 -25.33 5.16
N LEU A 349 -1.83 -25.44 3.92
CA LEU A 349 -1.68 -26.62 3.08
C LEU A 349 -0.67 -26.34 1.97
N THR A 350 0.46 -27.01 2.00
CA THR A 350 1.50 -26.90 0.97
C THR A 350 1.60 -28.20 0.19
N ALA A 351 1.33 -28.15 -1.11
CA ALA A 351 1.52 -29.30 -2.00
C ALA A 351 2.93 -29.33 -2.56
N ARG A 352 3.46 -30.52 -2.72
CA ARG A 352 4.65 -30.78 -3.51
C ARG A 352 4.23 -31.29 -4.89
N ALA A 353 4.66 -30.59 -5.92
CA ALA A 353 4.44 -30.96 -7.32
C ALA A 353 5.78 -31.38 -7.96
N LYS A 354 5.72 -32.37 -8.83
CA LYS A 354 6.85 -32.74 -9.71
C LYS A 354 6.65 -32.12 -11.08
N ASN A 355 7.62 -31.33 -11.51
CA ASN A 355 7.62 -30.82 -12.88
C ASN A 355 8.04 -31.90 -13.90
N LYS A 356 7.93 -31.60 -15.20
CA LYS A 356 8.31 -32.54 -16.27
C LYS A 356 9.79 -32.95 -16.24
N SER A 357 10.66 -32.16 -15.64
CA SER A 357 12.09 -32.46 -15.46
C SER A 357 12.40 -33.24 -14.18
N GLY A 358 11.37 -33.63 -13.40
CA GLY A 358 11.53 -34.35 -12.13
C GLY A 358 11.89 -33.48 -10.93
N ALA A 359 12.08 -32.17 -11.11
CA ALA A 359 12.35 -31.25 -10.00
C ALA A 359 11.10 -31.01 -9.15
N ASN A 360 11.27 -30.88 -7.85
CA ASN A 360 10.20 -30.59 -6.92
C ASN A 360 9.89 -29.09 -6.92
N SER A 361 8.62 -28.73 -7.01
CA SER A 361 8.09 -27.40 -6.71
C SER A 361 7.11 -27.47 -5.54
N TYR A 362 7.00 -26.38 -4.78
CA TYR A 362 6.11 -26.32 -3.63
C TYR A 362 5.10 -25.20 -3.87
N ILE A 363 3.81 -25.53 -3.71
CA ILE A 363 2.69 -24.64 -3.98
C ILE A 363 1.84 -24.55 -2.70
N GLU A 364 1.63 -23.35 -2.17
CA GLU A 364 0.68 -23.15 -1.10
C GLU A 364 -0.74 -23.21 -1.69
N LEU A 365 -1.48 -24.25 -1.32
CA LEU A 365 -2.87 -24.46 -1.78
C LEU A 365 -3.88 -23.70 -0.95
N LEU A 366 -3.61 -23.59 0.36
CA LEU A 366 -4.50 -22.94 1.32
C LEU A 366 -3.67 -22.31 2.43
N ARG A 367 -4.04 -21.08 2.79
CA ARG A 367 -3.68 -20.42 4.03
C ARG A 367 -4.95 -19.88 4.67
N PHE A 368 -5.26 -20.34 5.87
CA PHE A 368 -6.39 -19.90 6.65
C PHE A 368 -5.91 -19.40 8.01
N LYS A 369 -6.19 -18.15 8.35
CA LYS A 369 -5.78 -17.52 9.61
C LYS A 369 -6.98 -16.94 10.32
N LEU A 370 -7.09 -17.24 11.61
CA LEU A 370 -7.99 -16.61 12.57
C LEU A 370 -7.14 -15.86 13.59
N PHE A 371 -7.57 -14.68 14.02
CA PHE A 371 -6.92 -13.93 15.09
C PHE A 371 -7.90 -13.01 15.81
N GLN A 372 -7.68 -12.80 17.10
CA GLN A 372 -8.51 -11.96 17.96
C GLN A 372 -7.69 -11.49 19.17
N MET A 373 -8.08 -10.38 19.76
CA MET A 373 -7.49 -9.82 20.96
C MET A 373 -8.53 -9.69 22.08
N TYR A 374 -8.08 -9.88 23.31
CA TYR A 374 -8.82 -9.62 24.53
C TYR A 374 -8.11 -8.55 25.35
N ASP A 375 -8.78 -7.44 25.61
CA ASP A 375 -8.28 -6.32 26.40
C ASP A 375 -8.66 -6.49 27.87
N ILE A 376 -7.65 -6.70 28.73
CA ILE A 376 -7.84 -6.94 30.16
C ILE A 376 -8.21 -5.63 30.88
N ASN A 377 -7.71 -4.48 30.43
CA ASN A 377 -8.03 -3.18 31.03
C ASN A 377 -9.49 -2.84 30.74
N GLU A 378 -9.96 -3.00 29.49
CA GLU A 378 -11.37 -2.78 29.15
C GLU A 378 -12.30 -3.73 29.92
N ALA A 379 -11.88 -4.99 30.13
CA ALA A 379 -12.65 -5.97 30.89
C ALA A 379 -12.82 -5.60 32.37
N LYS A 380 -11.85 -4.89 32.93
CA LYS A 380 -11.81 -4.46 34.34
C LYS A 380 -12.29 -3.03 34.58
N LYS A 381 -12.56 -2.27 33.51
CA LYS A 381 -12.95 -0.87 33.58
C LYS A 381 -14.17 -0.68 34.49
N ASP A 382 -14.11 0.29 35.39
CA ASP A 382 -15.27 0.64 36.21
C ASP A 382 -16.33 1.30 35.32
N MET A 383 -17.55 0.78 35.36
CA MET A 383 -18.69 1.24 34.57
C MET A 383 -19.67 2.08 35.39
N ALA A 384 -19.34 2.40 36.65
CA ALA A 384 -20.20 3.24 37.48
C ALA A 384 -20.38 4.63 36.82
N GLY A 385 -21.60 4.92 36.39
CA GLY A 385 -21.96 6.16 35.69
C GLY A 385 -21.70 6.18 34.17
N SER A 386 -21.27 5.07 33.56
CA SER A 386 -21.08 4.96 32.10
C SER A 386 -22.33 4.37 31.44
N SER A 387 -22.73 4.97 30.32
CA SER A 387 -23.82 4.44 29.46
C SER A 387 -23.32 3.42 28.42
N THR A 388 -21.98 3.17 28.36
CA THR A 388 -21.36 2.28 27.38
C THR A 388 -21.11 0.89 27.98
N GLU A 389 -21.38 -0.18 27.22
CA GLU A 389 -21.05 -1.55 27.62
C GLU A 389 -19.55 -1.83 27.49
N ARG A 390 -19.01 -2.70 28.35
CA ARG A 390 -17.64 -3.21 28.21
C ARG A 390 -17.49 -4.01 26.91
N ARG A 391 -16.44 -3.74 26.15
CA ARG A 391 -16.16 -4.43 24.88
C ARG A 391 -14.71 -4.95 24.84
N PRO A 392 -14.34 -5.87 25.75
CA PRO A 392 -12.97 -6.34 25.87
C PRO A 392 -12.50 -7.21 24.69
N VAL A 393 -13.42 -7.77 23.90
CA VAL A 393 -13.09 -8.65 22.77
C VAL A 393 -13.01 -7.81 21.49
N SER A 394 -11.87 -7.87 20.80
CA SER A 394 -11.71 -7.20 19.50
C SER A 394 -12.50 -7.89 18.39
N ASP A 395 -12.49 -7.28 17.22
CA ASP A 395 -12.99 -7.93 16.01
C ASP A 395 -12.23 -9.25 15.77
N LEU A 396 -12.94 -10.31 15.40
CA LEU A 396 -12.36 -11.56 14.91
C LEU A 396 -11.91 -11.34 13.46
N GLY A 397 -10.61 -11.39 13.24
CA GLY A 397 -10.03 -11.36 11.91
C GLY A 397 -10.02 -12.75 11.28
N ILE A 398 -10.48 -12.84 10.04
CA ILE A 398 -10.56 -14.07 9.25
C ILE A 398 -9.90 -13.83 7.91
N GLU A 399 -8.80 -14.53 7.65
CA GLU A 399 -8.07 -14.46 6.38
C GLU A 399 -8.04 -15.84 5.72
N LEU A 400 -8.39 -15.90 4.46
CA LEU A 400 -8.32 -17.11 3.65
C LEU A 400 -7.69 -16.78 2.30
N ASP A 401 -6.63 -17.52 1.95
CA ASP A 401 -6.06 -17.58 0.61
C ASP A 401 -6.18 -19.03 0.12
N LEU A 402 -6.80 -19.23 -1.02
CA LEU A 402 -7.05 -20.53 -1.60
C LEU A 402 -6.59 -20.55 -3.07
N LYS A 403 -5.74 -21.51 -3.41
CA LYS A 403 -5.22 -21.76 -4.77
C LYS A 403 -5.30 -23.25 -5.10
N PRO A 404 -6.51 -23.80 -5.26
CA PRO A 404 -6.70 -25.25 -5.45
C PRO A 404 -6.20 -25.71 -6.83
N HIS A 405 -6.08 -24.80 -7.78
CA HIS A 405 -5.63 -25.04 -9.14
C HIS A 405 -4.85 -23.81 -9.66
N PRO A 406 -3.88 -23.97 -10.58
CA PRO A 406 -3.16 -22.83 -11.18
C PRO A 406 -4.06 -21.75 -11.80
N TYR A 407 -5.27 -22.12 -12.20
CA TYR A 407 -6.25 -21.24 -12.82
C TYR A 407 -7.32 -20.69 -11.88
N VAL A 408 -7.26 -21.03 -10.60
CA VAL A 408 -8.26 -20.59 -9.62
C VAL A 408 -7.57 -20.00 -8.40
N THR A 409 -7.88 -18.76 -8.10
CA THR A 409 -7.46 -18.08 -6.86
C THR A 409 -8.68 -17.52 -6.15
N PHE A 410 -8.72 -17.68 -4.84
CA PHE A 410 -9.72 -17.05 -4.00
C PHE A 410 -9.05 -16.47 -2.76
N ALA A 411 -9.37 -15.22 -2.45
CA ALA A 411 -8.93 -14.55 -1.22
C ALA A 411 -10.13 -13.99 -0.47
N ALA A 412 -10.13 -14.13 0.85
CA ALA A 412 -11.11 -13.53 1.73
C ALA A 412 -10.43 -12.85 2.91
N ARG A 413 -10.86 -11.62 3.24
CA ARG A 413 -10.38 -10.82 4.37
C ARG A 413 -11.60 -10.24 5.07
N ASN A 414 -11.92 -10.76 6.24
CA ASN A 414 -13.15 -10.39 6.93
C ASN A 414 -12.86 -9.97 8.37
N LYS A 415 -13.70 -9.07 8.90
CA LYS A 415 -13.73 -8.70 10.31
C LYS A 415 -15.14 -8.86 10.87
N TYR A 416 -15.27 -9.70 11.87
CA TYR A 416 -16.52 -9.91 12.61
C TYR A 416 -16.39 -9.33 14.02
N ASN A 417 -17.21 -8.35 14.34
CA ASN A 417 -17.27 -7.77 15.67
C ASN A 417 -18.32 -8.53 16.52
N PRO A 418 -17.95 -9.07 17.70
CA PRO A 418 -18.87 -9.83 18.54
C PRO A 418 -20.11 -9.03 19.01
N TYR A 419 -20.06 -7.70 18.98
CA TYR A 419 -21.09 -6.80 19.52
C TYR A 419 -22.01 -6.20 18.45
N VAL A 420 -21.53 -6.06 17.20
CA VAL A 420 -22.28 -5.41 16.12
C VAL A 420 -22.41 -6.26 14.84
N GLY A 421 -21.70 -7.41 14.76
CA GLY A 421 -21.74 -8.28 13.59
C GLY A 421 -20.60 -8.02 12.59
N TRP A 422 -20.84 -8.27 11.32
CA TRP A 422 -19.86 -8.11 10.25
C TRP A 422 -19.51 -6.63 10.03
N LYS A 423 -18.25 -6.26 10.20
CA LYS A 423 -17.74 -4.92 9.92
C LYS A 423 -17.13 -4.79 8.53
N GLU A 424 -16.37 -5.80 8.12
CA GLU A 424 -15.70 -5.81 6.81
C GLU A 424 -15.81 -7.20 6.19
N MET A 425 -16.12 -7.24 4.90
CA MET A 425 -16.09 -8.46 4.09
C MET A 425 -15.47 -8.12 2.72
N ASN A 426 -14.32 -8.71 2.44
CA ASN A 426 -13.59 -8.51 1.20
C ASN A 426 -13.30 -9.86 0.56
N TYR A 427 -13.81 -10.06 -0.65
CA TYR A 427 -13.63 -11.29 -1.42
C TYR A 427 -13.05 -10.99 -2.78
N ASP A 428 -12.09 -11.79 -3.23
CA ASP A 428 -11.50 -11.75 -4.55
C ASP A 428 -11.47 -13.16 -5.14
N LEU A 429 -12.13 -13.36 -6.27
CA LEU A 429 -12.09 -14.60 -7.03
C LEU A 429 -11.43 -14.32 -8.39
N GLY A 430 -10.35 -15.03 -8.67
CA GLY A 430 -9.67 -15.02 -9.96
C GLY A 430 -9.83 -16.38 -10.66
N LEU A 431 -10.37 -16.37 -11.86
CA LEU A 431 -10.47 -17.54 -12.73
C LEU A 431 -9.70 -17.28 -14.01
N SER A 432 -8.88 -18.21 -14.42
CA SER A 432 -8.12 -18.13 -15.66
C SER A 432 -8.27 -19.44 -16.45
N ASP A 433 -7.88 -19.43 -17.70
CA ASP A 433 -7.78 -20.64 -18.49
C ASP A 433 -6.42 -20.76 -19.20
N TRP A 434 -6.24 -21.85 -19.94
CA TRP A 434 -5.02 -22.12 -20.68
C TRP A 434 -4.83 -21.20 -21.91
N ARG A 435 -5.86 -20.49 -22.36
CA ARG A 435 -5.80 -19.50 -23.44
C ARG A 435 -5.37 -18.13 -22.94
N GLY A 436 -5.33 -17.93 -21.61
CA GLY A 436 -5.07 -16.65 -20.98
C GLY A 436 -6.33 -15.79 -20.81
N ASP A 437 -7.52 -16.39 -20.89
CA ASP A 437 -8.76 -15.72 -20.48
C ASP A 437 -8.74 -15.54 -18.97
N HIS A 438 -9.26 -14.43 -18.50
CA HIS A 438 -9.20 -14.08 -17.08
C HIS A 438 -10.47 -13.38 -16.63
N LEU A 439 -11.11 -13.93 -15.60
CA LEU A 439 -12.23 -13.33 -14.89
C LEU A 439 -11.80 -13.01 -13.46
N THR A 440 -11.94 -11.76 -13.05
CA THR A 440 -11.82 -11.33 -11.66
C THR A 440 -13.18 -10.88 -11.15
N LEU A 441 -13.60 -11.40 -10.00
CA LEU A 441 -14.77 -10.94 -9.26
C LEU A 441 -14.31 -10.46 -7.90
N GLY A 442 -14.70 -9.25 -7.53
CA GLY A 442 -14.42 -8.64 -6.24
C GLY A 442 -15.72 -8.24 -5.54
N TYR A 443 -15.78 -8.44 -4.24
CA TYR A 443 -16.80 -7.90 -3.36
C TYR A 443 -16.15 -7.18 -2.21
N ARG A 444 -16.62 -5.97 -1.89
CA ARG A 444 -16.14 -5.14 -0.80
C ARG A 444 -17.32 -4.66 0.02
N TYR A 445 -17.26 -4.90 1.32
CA TYR A 445 -18.27 -4.45 2.26
C TYR A 445 -17.60 -3.86 3.49
N THR A 446 -18.05 -2.67 3.88
CA THR A 446 -17.73 -2.04 5.17
C THR A 446 -19.04 -1.53 5.76
N LEU A 447 -19.33 -1.93 6.99
CA LEU A 447 -20.56 -1.61 7.71
C LEU A 447 -20.83 -0.09 7.65
N ASP A 448 -22.04 0.27 7.24
CA ASP A 448 -22.55 1.65 7.12
C ASP A 448 -21.71 2.60 6.22
N TYR A 449 -20.84 2.05 5.37
CA TYR A 449 -19.95 2.89 4.55
C TYR A 449 -19.85 2.46 3.10
N LEU A 450 -19.72 1.17 2.80
CA LEU A 450 -19.43 0.68 1.46
C LEU A 450 -20.05 -0.69 1.20
N GLU A 451 -20.66 -0.85 0.05
CA GLU A 451 -20.94 -2.15 -0.54
C GLU A 451 -20.71 -2.09 -2.05
N GLU A 452 -19.67 -2.76 -2.54
CA GLU A 452 -19.25 -2.68 -3.94
C GLU A 452 -19.01 -4.08 -4.53
N ILE A 453 -19.44 -4.26 -5.78
CA ILE A 453 -19.16 -5.44 -6.60
C ILE A 453 -18.35 -5.00 -7.82
N ASN A 454 -17.22 -5.66 -8.03
CA ASN A 454 -16.33 -5.45 -9.16
C ASN A 454 -16.23 -6.70 -10.02
N MET A 455 -16.32 -6.57 -11.33
CA MET A 455 -16.07 -7.64 -12.28
C MET A 455 -15.15 -7.14 -13.40
N LEU A 456 -14.14 -7.93 -13.72
CA LEU A 456 -13.29 -7.72 -14.88
C LEU A 456 -13.15 -9.04 -15.64
N LEU A 457 -13.60 -9.06 -16.87
CA LEU A 457 -13.43 -10.19 -17.78
C LEU A 457 -12.51 -9.77 -18.93
N LYS A 458 -11.47 -10.55 -19.18
CA LYS A 458 -10.61 -10.46 -20.35
C LYS A 458 -10.66 -11.78 -21.09
N VAL A 459 -10.92 -11.75 -22.39
CA VAL A 459 -11.03 -12.95 -23.22
C VAL A 459 -10.15 -12.82 -24.47
N ASN A 460 -9.42 -13.87 -24.77
CA ASN A 460 -8.73 -14.03 -26.03
C ASN A 460 -9.67 -14.73 -27.01
N LEU A 461 -10.21 -13.95 -27.95
CA LEU A 461 -11.06 -14.44 -29.01
C LEU A 461 -10.23 -15.20 -30.06
N ILE A 462 -10.63 -15.21 -31.31
CA ILE A 462 -9.93 -15.91 -32.39
C ILE A 462 -9.00 -14.96 -33.15
N ARG A 463 -7.85 -15.50 -33.62
CA ARG A 463 -6.95 -14.84 -34.60
C ARG A 463 -6.51 -13.42 -34.20
N GLY A 464 -6.06 -13.25 -32.96
CA GLY A 464 -5.51 -11.96 -32.50
C GLY A 464 -6.55 -10.97 -31.99
N PHE A 465 -7.83 -11.33 -31.97
CA PHE A 465 -8.87 -10.56 -31.30
C PHE A 465 -8.89 -10.86 -29.79
N SER A 466 -9.05 -9.81 -29.00
CA SER A 466 -9.30 -9.90 -27.55
C SER A 466 -10.46 -8.99 -27.17
N GLY A 467 -11.18 -9.36 -26.12
CA GLY A 467 -12.26 -8.57 -25.55
C GLY A 467 -12.04 -8.33 -24.07
N ASN A 468 -12.55 -7.21 -23.57
CA ASN A 468 -12.61 -6.92 -22.15
C ASN A 468 -13.99 -6.37 -21.76
N LEU A 469 -14.44 -6.77 -20.58
CA LEU A 469 -15.66 -6.29 -19.97
C LEU A 469 -15.34 -5.93 -18.51
N GLY A 470 -15.60 -4.70 -18.10
CA GLY A 470 -15.50 -4.22 -16.74
C GLY A 470 -16.87 -3.79 -16.22
N LEU A 471 -17.17 -4.12 -14.97
CA LEU A 471 -18.37 -3.69 -14.27
C LEU A 471 -18.02 -3.33 -12.84
N ARG A 472 -18.47 -2.16 -12.37
CA ARG A 472 -18.30 -1.70 -11.00
C ARG A 472 -19.63 -1.14 -10.48
N LEU A 473 -20.18 -1.81 -9.48
CA LEU A 473 -21.47 -1.50 -8.89
C LEU A 473 -21.29 -1.04 -7.44
N ASP A 474 -21.75 0.17 -7.15
CA ASP A 474 -21.89 0.68 -5.78
C ASP A 474 -23.29 0.29 -5.29
N ARG A 475 -23.36 -0.79 -4.52
CA ARG A 475 -24.62 -1.33 -3.96
C ARG A 475 -25.11 -0.52 -2.76
N PHE A 476 -24.18 0.16 -2.08
CA PHE A 476 -24.52 1.02 -0.94
C PHE A 476 -25.35 2.24 -1.37
N ASN A 477 -25.03 2.83 -2.54
CA ASN A 477 -25.76 3.96 -3.10
C ASN A 477 -26.66 3.57 -4.29
N ASP A 478 -26.84 2.28 -4.56
CA ASP A 478 -27.64 1.72 -5.66
C ASP A 478 -27.35 2.35 -7.03
N ARG A 479 -26.07 2.43 -7.40
CA ARG A 479 -25.64 3.03 -8.67
C ARG A 479 -24.55 2.23 -9.36
N THR A 480 -24.49 2.35 -10.68
CA THR A 480 -23.37 1.86 -11.47
C THR A 480 -22.26 2.91 -11.48
N VAL A 481 -21.09 2.55 -10.98
CA VAL A 481 -19.92 3.45 -10.96
C VAL A 481 -19.25 3.48 -12.33
N GLU A 482 -19.07 2.31 -12.96
CA GLU A 482 -18.38 2.19 -14.23
C GLU A 482 -18.77 0.91 -14.96
N ASN A 483 -19.01 1.05 -16.27
CA ASN A 483 -19.12 -0.05 -17.23
C ASN A 483 -18.11 0.16 -18.33
N THR A 484 -17.28 -0.85 -18.62
CA THR A 484 -16.31 -0.79 -19.72
C THR A 484 -16.53 -1.99 -20.63
N VAL A 485 -16.57 -1.75 -21.92
CA VAL A 485 -16.58 -2.79 -22.97
C VAL A 485 -15.51 -2.44 -23.99
N GLY A 486 -14.62 -3.39 -24.28
CA GLY A 486 -13.57 -3.17 -25.27
C GLY A 486 -13.31 -4.37 -26.13
N VAL A 487 -12.86 -4.10 -27.36
CA VAL A 487 -12.38 -5.10 -28.31
C VAL A 487 -11.08 -4.60 -28.91
N ALA A 488 -10.10 -5.48 -29.01
CA ALA A 488 -8.83 -5.16 -29.64
C ALA A 488 -8.41 -6.28 -30.60
N TYR A 489 -7.80 -5.86 -31.69
CA TYR A 489 -7.13 -6.74 -32.64
C TYR A 489 -5.63 -6.46 -32.60
N ARG A 490 -4.82 -7.49 -32.44
CA ARG A 490 -3.36 -7.38 -32.38
C ARG A 490 -2.69 -8.38 -33.32
N THR A 491 -1.72 -7.86 -34.07
CA THR A 491 -0.78 -8.62 -34.88
C THR A 491 0.58 -8.66 -34.20
N GLN A 492 1.60 -9.21 -34.87
CA GLN A 492 2.98 -9.21 -34.39
C GLN A 492 3.59 -7.78 -34.36
N CYS A 493 3.15 -6.89 -35.26
CA CYS A 493 3.77 -5.58 -35.46
C CYS A 493 2.90 -4.41 -34.99
N TRP A 494 1.58 -4.56 -34.99
CA TRP A 494 0.64 -3.50 -34.66
C TRP A 494 -0.66 -4.06 -34.07
N GLY A 495 -1.40 -3.20 -33.42
CA GLY A 495 -2.73 -3.52 -32.91
C GLY A 495 -3.64 -2.28 -32.92
N VAL A 496 -4.92 -2.57 -32.96
CA VAL A 496 -5.99 -1.57 -32.88
C VAL A 496 -7.00 -2.04 -31.85
N GLY A 497 -7.48 -1.14 -30.98
CA GLY A 497 -8.50 -1.44 -30.00
C GLY A 497 -9.52 -0.31 -29.91
N VAL A 498 -10.72 -0.66 -29.51
CA VAL A 498 -11.82 0.24 -29.23
C VAL A 498 -12.36 -0.08 -27.85
N ASP A 499 -12.40 0.91 -26.97
CA ASP A 499 -13.03 0.81 -25.67
C ASP A 499 -14.16 1.83 -25.54
N TYR A 500 -15.30 1.40 -25.04
CA TYR A 500 -16.37 2.25 -24.57
C TYR A 500 -16.45 2.12 -23.04
N THR A 501 -16.40 3.25 -22.36
CA THR A 501 -16.55 3.32 -20.91
C THR A 501 -17.64 4.31 -20.55
N LYS A 502 -18.59 3.86 -19.73
CA LYS A 502 -19.63 4.69 -19.15
C LYS A 502 -19.44 4.73 -17.64
N THR A 503 -19.22 5.93 -17.12
CA THR A 503 -19.19 6.21 -15.68
C THR A 503 -20.50 6.86 -15.24
N TYR A 504 -20.65 7.16 -13.96
CA TYR A 504 -21.83 7.84 -13.44
C TYR A 504 -22.09 9.21 -14.10
N ASP A 505 -21.05 9.93 -14.47
CA ASP A 505 -21.08 11.32 -14.95
C ASP A 505 -20.49 11.53 -16.35
N ASP A 506 -19.96 10.48 -17.00
CA ASP A 506 -19.31 10.63 -18.30
C ASP A 506 -19.42 9.37 -19.17
N GLU A 507 -19.40 9.55 -20.49
CA GLU A 507 -19.32 8.50 -21.48
C GLU A 507 -18.12 8.74 -22.39
N ARG A 508 -17.32 7.70 -22.62
CA ARG A 508 -16.07 7.79 -23.37
C ARG A 508 -15.96 6.69 -24.40
N PHE A 509 -15.60 7.11 -25.60
CA PHE A 509 -15.24 6.20 -26.67
C PHE A 509 -13.76 6.41 -27.00
N MET A 510 -12.95 5.36 -26.91
CA MET A 510 -11.50 5.44 -27.11
C MET A 510 -11.05 4.49 -28.19
N LEU A 511 -10.35 5.02 -29.19
CA LEU A 511 -9.64 4.25 -30.20
C LEU A 511 -8.15 4.19 -29.81
N LYS A 512 -7.61 2.99 -29.72
CA LYS A 512 -6.21 2.74 -29.31
C LYS A 512 -5.43 2.10 -30.45
N PHE A 513 -4.22 2.59 -30.68
CA PHE A 513 -3.28 1.98 -31.60
C PHE A 513 -2.05 1.47 -30.81
N SER A 514 -1.50 0.35 -31.20
CA SER A 514 -0.26 -0.17 -30.64
C SER A 514 0.71 -0.56 -31.75
N LEU A 515 1.99 -0.24 -31.56
CA LEU A 515 3.07 -0.63 -32.44
C LEU A 515 4.08 -1.46 -31.67
N ALA A 516 4.52 -2.59 -32.23
CA ALA A 516 5.49 -3.45 -31.58
C ALA A 516 6.81 -2.68 -31.37
N GLY A 517 7.31 -2.67 -30.14
CA GLY A 517 8.51 -1.92 -29.75
C GLY A 517 8.30 -0.46 -29.35
N LEU A 518 7.13 0.13 -29.63
CA LEU A 518 6.81 1.51 -29.28
C LEU A 518 5.76 1.63 -28.15
N GLY A 519 5.07 0.56 -27.82
CA GLY A 519 4.04 0.55 -26.77
C GLY A 519 2.60 0.54 -27.29
N VAL A 520 1.64 0.75 -26.38
CA VAL A 520 0.20 0.93 -26.69
C VAL A 520 -0.11 2.42 -26.57
N PHE A 521 -0.78 2.96 -27.56
CA PHE A 521 -1.12 4.39 -27.67
C PHE A 521 -2.62 4.58 -27.68
#